data_fb2553124759a67d7b08abe1964751aa
#
_entry.id   fb2553124759a67d7b08abe1964751aa
#
_cell.length_a   1.000
_cell.length_b   1.000
_cell.length_c   1.000
_cell.angle_alpha   90.00
_cell.angle_beta   90.00
_cell.angle_gamma   90.00
#
_symmetry.space_group_name_H-M   'P 1'
#
loop_
_entity.id
_entity.type
_entity.pdbx_description
1 polymer ?
#
loop_
_entity_poly.entity_id
_entity_poly.type
_entity_poly.pdbx_seq_one_letter_code
_entity_poly.pdbx_strand_id
1 'polypeptide(L)'
;MIVVTGAAGFIGSVLAVRLLEADYRQVVLVDDFSVEPKRPNHDRLPVTARVDRADFPSWLRENEGQVQFIFHLGARTDTTERNQDLLNELNLEYSKEVWNLCVEFGLPLVYASSAATYGDGSLGYLDSHEVVTQLQPLNPYGRSKNDFDAWALAQERKPYFWAGFKFFNVYGPNEFHKGRMASVVLHTFRQVQATGAMKLFRSHRPDYADGHQTRDFVHVEDLCSVLLHFMHHRIPANSGLYNLGSGKGRTFLDLAKATFHAMGKEPNISFIDTPEDIRDTYQYFTEADLTKLRASGYTAPFRSLEDGIDDYVKNHLVTGETRAPREASAESA
;
A
#
# COMPACT_ATOMS: atom_id res chain seq x y z
N MET A 1 0.57 23.17 -2.10
CA MET A 1 0.23 21.93 -2.88
C MET A 1 0.58 20.69 -2.07
N ILE A 2 -0.22 19.64 -2.19
CA ILE A 2 0.09 18.29 -1.67
C ILE A 2 0.51 17.41 -2.86
N VAL A 3 1.67 16.81 -2.79
CA VAL A 3 2.19 15.94 -3.86
C VAL A 3 1.99 14.47 -3.50
N VAL A 4 1.49 13.68 -4.43
CA VAL A 4 1.37 12.21 -4.29
C VAL A 4 2.13 11.55 -5.44
N THR A 5 3.22 10.82 -5.15
CA THR A 5 3.88 9.99 -6.16
C THR A 5 3.28 8.58 -6.15
N GLY A 6 3.36 7.88 -7.29
CA GLY A 6 2.63 6.62 -7.47
C GLY A 6 1.11 6.84 -7.56
N ALA A 7 0.71 8.05 -7.95
CA ALA A 7 -0.67 8.53 -7.86
C ALA A 7 -1.63 7.90 -8.87
N ALA A 8 -1.15 7.35 -9.98
CA ALA A 8 -1.97 6.57 -10.89
C ALA A 8 -2.12 5.10 -10.43
N GLY A 9 -1.32 4.68 -9.44
CA GLY A 9 -1.36 3.34 -8.88
C GLY A 9 -2.56 3.14 -7.93
N PHE A 10 -2.62 1.95 -7.32
CA PHE A 10 -3.68 1.54 -6.41
C PHE A 10 -3.84 2.50 -5.21
N ILE A 11 -2.89 2.52 -4.29
CA ILE A 11 -2.99 3.27 -3.03
C ILE A 11 -2.95 4.78 -3.29
N GLY A 12 -2.05 5.22 -4.19
CA GLY A 12 -1.86 6.65 -4.47
C GLY A 12 -3.10 7.32 -5.05
N SER A 13 -3.87 6.62 -5.91
CA SER A 13 -5.10 7.17 -6.48
C SER A 13 -6.22 7.27 -5.45
N VAL A 14 -6.36 6.28 -4.56
CA VAL A 14 -7.34 6.36 -3.45
C VAL A 14 -6.96 7.50 -2.49
N LEU A 15 -5.68 7.67 -2.16
CA LEU A 15 -5.22 8.79 -1.34
C LEU A 15 -5.52 10.15 -2.01
N ALA A 16 -5.31 10.26 -3.34
CA ALA A 16 -5.63 11.47 -4.08
C ALA A 16 -7.13 11.80 -3.98
N VAL A 17 -8.01 10.80 -4.13
CA VAL A 17 -9.45 10.97 -3.92
C VAL A 17 -9.75 11.45 -2.51
N ARG A 18 -9.15 10.84 -1.49
CA ARG A 18 -9.35 11.22 -0.07
C ARG A 18 -8.88 12.66 0.23
N LEU A 19 -7.80 13.10 -0.39
CA LEU A 19 -7.34 14.49 -0.29
C LEU A 19 -8.36 15.45 -0.89
N LEU A 20 -8.88 15.16 -2.08
CA LEU A 20 -9.91 15.98 -2.74
C LEU A 20 -11.21 16.03 -1.93
N GLU A 21 -11.66 14.90 -1.35
CA GLU A 21 -12.82 14.84 -0.46
C GLU A 21 -12.62 15.63 0.85
N ALA A 22 -11.38 15.71 1.33
CA ALA A 22 -11.00 16.54 2.48
C ALA A 22 -10.76 18.02 2.11
N ASP A 23 -11.21 18.43 0.92
CA ASP A 23 -11.15 19.81 0.38
C ASP A 23 -9.72 20.34 0.13
N TYR A 24 -8.74 19.45 -0.03
CA TYR A 24 -7.43 19.86 -0.54
C TYR A 24 -7.51 20.10 -2.04
N ARG A 25 -7.63 21.39 -2.43
CA ARG A 25 -7.82 21.79 -3.84
C ARG A 25 -6.54 21.71 -4.67
N GLN A 26 -5.38 21.80 -4.03
CA GLN A 26 -4.08 21.84 -4.70
C GLN A 26 -3.35 20.51 -4.53
N VAL A 27 -3.82 19.49 -5.26
CA VAL A 27 -3.20 18.16 -5.31
C VAL A 27 -2.43 18.00 -6.62
N VAL A 28 -1.21 17.49 -6.54
CA VAL A 28 -0.34 17.18 -7.68
C VAL A 28 -0.10 15.68 -7.73
N LEU A 29 -0.38 15.07 -8.86
CA LEU A 29 -0.15 13.65 -9.10
C LEU A 29 1.19 13.46 -9.83
N VAL A 30 1.99 12.52 -9.34
CA VAL A 30 3.26 12.14 -9.96
C VAL A 30 3.26 10.63 -10.22
N ASP A 31 3.40 10.23 -11.50
CA ASP A 31 3.47 8.80 -11.91
C ASP A 31 4.00 8.70 -13.35
N ASP A 32 4.10 7.50 -13.86
CA ASP A 32 4.17 7.21 -15.28
C ASP A 32 2.74 7.08 -15.82
N PHE A 33 2.24 8.16 -16.42
CA PHE A 33 0.87 8.24 -16.95
C PHE A 33 0.73 7.58 -18.34
N SER A 34 1.78 7.03 -18.91
CA SER A 34 1.73 6.28 -20.17
C SER A 34 1.12 4.88 -20.00
N VAL A 35 0.97 4.41 -18.76
CA VAL A 35 0.46 3.07 -18.44
C VAL A 35 -1.07 3.05 -18.51
N GLU A 36 -1.62 2.77 -19.70
CA GLU A 36 -3.07 2.77 -19.98
C GLU A 36 -3.95 2.05 -18.95
N PRO A 37 -3.60 0.85 -18.43
CA PRO A 37 -4.42 0.19 -17.41
C PRO A 37 -4.62 0.96 -16.11
N LYS A 38 -3.79 1.97 -15.82
CA LYS A 38 -3.92 2.84 -14.66
C LYS A 38 -4.84 4.05 -14.91
N ARG A 39 -5.13 4.37 -16.16
CA ARG A 39 -5.87 5.57 -16.56
C ARG A 39 -7.21 5.77 -15.83
N PRO A 40 -8.05 4.74 -15.61
CA PRO A 40 -9.30 4.91 -14.87
C PRO A 40 -9.12 5.43 -13.43
N ASN A 41 -7.95 5.21 -12.83
CA ASN A 41 -7.67 5.61 -11.45
C ASN A 41 -7.45 7.12 -11.28
N HIS A 42 -7.07 7.84 -12.35
CA HIS A 42 -6.62 9.24 -12.21
C HIS A 42 -7.17 10.21 -13.24
N ASP A 43 -7.66 9.75 -14.39
CA ASP A 43 -7.98 10.60 -15.55
C ASP A 43 -9.01 11.68 -15.22
N ARG A 44 -10.03 11.32 -14.42
CA ARG A 44 -11.15 12.20 -14.06
C ARG A 44 -10.94 13.00 -12.77
N LEU A 45 -9.79 12.87 -12.10
CA LEU A 45 -9.56 13.60 -10.85
C LEU A 45 -9.28 15.09 -11.12
N PRO A 46 -9.99 16.01 -10.45
CA PRO A 46 -9.80 17.46 -10.61
C PRO A 46 -8.57 17.94 -9.83
N VAL A 47 -7.39 17.63 -10.33
CA VAL A 47 -6.10 17.91 -9.69
C VAL A 47 -5.40 19.11 -10.34
N THR A 48 -4.47 19.74 -9.62
CA THR A 48 -3.72 20.91 -10.08
C THR A 48 -2.79 20.58 -11.24
N ALA A 49 -2.08 19.45 -11.15
CA ALA A 49 -1.14 19.03 -12.17
C ALA A 49 -0.95 17.50 -12.16
N ARG A 50 -0.53 16.99 -13.33
CA ARG A 50 0.02 15.64 -13.49
C ARG A 50 1.44 15.79 -14.01
N VAL A 51 2.41 15.28 -13.27
CA VAL A 51 3.84 15.40 -13.56
C VAL A 51 4.40 14.00 -13.79
N ASP A 52 5.11 13.79 -14.89
CA ASP A 52 5.81 12.52 -15.09
C ASP A 52 6.85 12.31 -14.00
N ARG A 53 7.00 11.08 -13.52
CA ARG A 53 7.96 10.76 -12.45
C ARG A 53 9.40 11.14 -12.80
N ALA A 54 9.78 11.08 -14.09
CA ALA A 54 11.11 11.46 -14.54
C ALA A 54 11.34 12.96 -14.46
N ASP A 55 10.29 13.76 -14.64
CA ASP A 55 10.35 15.23 -14.59
C ASP A 55 10.17 15.77 -13.16
N PHE A 56 9.69 14.93 -12.24
CA PHE A 56 9.31 15.39 -10.90
C PHE A 56 10.45 16.06 -10.12
N PRO A 57 11.72 15.59 -10.14
CA PRO A 57 12.79 16.28 -9.44
C PRO A 57 13.00 17.72 -9.91
N SER A 58 12.96 17.95 -11.22
CA SER A 58 13.10 19.30 -11.80
C SER A 58 11.88 20.15 -11.50
N TRP A 59 10.68 19.59 -11.66
CA TRP A 59 9.42 20.25 -11.32
C TRP A 59 9.38 20.68 -9.84
N LEU A 60 9.85 19.81 -8.92
CA LEU A 60 9.86 20.14 -7.49
C LEU A 60 10.80 21.32 -7.18
N ARG A 61 11.98 21.38 -7.81
CA ARG A 61 12.92 22.50 -7.66
C ARG A 61 12.32 23.84 -8.10
N GLU A 62 11.47 23.83 -9.13
CA GLU A 62 10.80 25.03 -9.66
C GLU A 62 9.58 25.45 -8.83
N ASN A 63 8.98 24.53 -8.08
CA ASN A 63 7.70 24.71 -7.37
C ASN A 63 7.78 24.53 -5.85
N GLU A 64 8.99 24.33 -5.28
CA GLU A 64 9.21 23.96 -3.88
C GLU A 64 8.50 24.87 -2.88
N GLY A 65 8.51 26.20 -3.12
CA GLY A 65 7.85 27.19 -2.26
C GLY A 65 6.32 27.06 -2.17
N GLN A 66 5.69 26.29 -3.06
CA GLN A 66 4.26 26.02 -3.05
C GLN A 66 3.92 24.63 -2.48
N VAL A 67 4.90 23.72 -2.35
CA VAL A 67 4.69 22.36 -1.84
C VAL A 67 4.69 22.38 -0.31
N GLN A 68 3.71 21.72 0.28
CA GLN A 68 3.53 21.65 1.74
C GLN A 68 3.73 20.25 2.31
N PHE A 69 3.56 19.21 1.47
CA PHE A 69 3.66 17.83 1.89
C PHE A 69 3.89 16.89 0.69
N ILE A 70 4.67 15.85 0.89
CA ILE A 70 4.92 14.81 -0.11
C ILE A 70 4.53 13.44 0.45
N PHE A 71 3.62 12.76 -0.26
CA PHE A 71 3.37 11.33 -0.11
C PHE A 71 4.12 10.59 -1.22
N HIS A 72 5.20 9.90 -0.86
CA HIS A 72 6.00 9.12 -1.80
C HIS A 72 5.58 7.64 -1.76
N LEU A 73 4.56 7.31 -2.59
CA LEU A 73 3.98 5.96 -2.67
C LEU A 73 4.41 5.22 -3.95
N GLY A 74 5.13 5.90 -4.84
CA GLY A 74 5.60 5.34 -6.11
C GLY A 74 6.69 4.29 -5.90
N ALA A 75 6.50 3.12 -6.52
CA ALA A 75 7.49 2.05 -6.56
C ALA A 75 7.13 1.01 -7.63
N ARG A 76 8.11 0.23 -8.08
CA ARG A 76 7.88 -1.05 -8.74
C ARG A 76 7.51 -2.08 -7.66
N THR A 77 6.26 -2.54 -7.64
CA THR A 77 5.71 -3.36 -6.54
C THR A 77 5.56 -4.84 -6.88
N ASP A 78 6.12 -5.29 -8.00
CA ASP A 78 6.07 -6.69 -8.42
C ASP A 78 7.07 -7.53 -7.61
N THR A 79 6.56 -8.36 -6.72
CA THR A 79 7.38 -9.24 -5.86
C THR A 79 8.06 -10.38 -6.63
N THR A 80 7.65 -10.60 -7.88
CA THR A 80 8.27 -11.59 -8.79
C THR A 80 9.29 -10.96 -9.74
N GLU A 81 9.49 -9.63 -9.69
CA GLU A 81 10.52 -8.95 -10.45
C GLU A 81 11.91 -9.41 -9.98
N ARG A 82 12.74 -9.82 -10.94
CA ARG A 82 14.11 -10.30 -10.68
C ARG A 82 15.17 -9.32 -11.16
N ASN A 83 14.78 -8.31 -11.91
CA ASN A 83 15.71 -7.27 -12.36
C ASN A 83 16.04 -6.34 -11.19
N GLN A 84 17.18 -6.60 -10.53
CA GLN A 84 17.63 -5.83 -9.38
C GLN A 84 17.98 -4.38 -9.76
N ASP A 85 18.53 -4.15 -10.95
CA ASP A 85 18.91 -2.79 -11.40
C ASP A 85 17.68 -1.92 -11.56
N LEU A 86 16.59 -2.45 -12.15
CA LEU A 86 15.31 -1.76 -12.25
C LEU A 86 14.71 -1.43 -10.87
N LEU A 87 14.79 -2.37 -9.93
CA LEU A 87 14.31 -2.14 -8.56
C LEU A 87 15.19 -1.14 -7.80
N ASN A 88 16.49 -1.17 -8.01
CA ASN A 88 17.41 -0.19 -7.43
C ASN A 88 17.11 1.21 -7.98
N GLU A 89 16.96 1.36 -9.29
CA GLU A 89 16.63 2.64 -9.92
C GLU A 89 15.30 3.19 -9.39
N LEU A 90 14.21 2.41 -9.48
CA LEU A 90 12.84 2.90 -9.23
C LEU A 90 12.45 2.93 -7.75
N ASN A 91 13.02 2.05 -6.92
CA ASN A 91 12.60 1.93 -5.51
C ASN A 91 13.65 2.51 -4.55
N LEU A 92 14.95 2.39 -4.86
CA LEU A 92 16.00 2.85 -3.96
C LEU A 92 16.50 4.25 -4.36
N GLU A 93 17.07 4.41 -5.56
CA GLU A 93 17.72 5.67 -5.94
C GLU A 93 16.68 6.80 -6.12
N TYR A 94 15.56 6.53 -6.76
CA TYR A 94 14.48 7.51 -6.86
C TYR A 94 13.92 7.93 -5.49
N SER A 95 13.77 6.98 -4.54
CA SER A 95 13.37 7.33 -3.17
C SER A 95 14.41 8.17 -2.43
N LYS A 96 15.71 7.90 -2.63
CA LYS A 96 16.80 8.73 -2.10
C LYS A 96 16.76 10.14 -2.68
N GLU A 97 16.51 10.27 -3.96
CA GLU A 97 16.39 11.58 -4.61
C GLU A 97 15.23 12.39 -4.01
N VAL A 98 14.02 11.78 -3.90
CA VAL A 98 12.86 12.43 -3.27
C VAL A 98 13.15 12.82 -1.83
N TRP A 99 13.80 11.94 -1.05
CA TRP A 99 14.22 12.23 0.32
C TRP A 99 15.17 13.44 0.39
N ASN A 100 16.20 13.45 -0.45
CA ASN A 100 17.18 14.52 -0.47
C ASN A 100 16.57 15.87 -0.85
N LEU A 101 15.62 15.88 -1.79
CA LEU A 101 14.84 17.09 -2.13
C LEU A 101 13.99 17.56 -0.94
N CYS A 102 13.38 16.64 -0.20
CA CYS A 102 12.65 16.99 1.02
C CYS A 102 13.57 17.60 2.09
N VAL A 103 14.80 17.09 2.23
CA VAL A 103 15.82 17.68 3.12
C VAL A 103 16.27 19.05 2.65
N GLU A 104 16.53 19.20 1.33
CA GLU A 104 16.99 20.44 0.71
C GLU A 104 15.98 21.57 0.91
N PHE A 105 14.69 21.29 0.71
CA PHE A 105 13.61 22.29 0.73
C PHE A 105 12.81 22.32 2.06
N GLY A 106 13.21 21.56 3.06
CA GLY A 106 12.52 21.51 4.35
C GLY A 106 11.09 20.97 4.25
N LEU A 107 10.83 20.03 3.35
CA LEU A 107 9.50 19.44 3.13
C LEU A 107 9.28 18.19 3.99
N PRO A 108 8.07 18.00 4.54
CA PRO A 108 7.72 16.76 5.24
C PRO A 108 7.45 15.63 4.24
N LEU A 109 7.80 14.42 4.62
CA LEU A 109 7.72 13.24 3.78
C LEU A 109 7.04 12.07 4.48
N VAL A 110 6.04 11.50 3.85
CA VAL A 110 5.53 10.15 4.15
C VAL A 110 5.84 9.23 2.98
N TYR A 111 6.38 8.05 3.24
CA TYR A 111 6.72 7.12 2.17
C TYR A 111 6.25 5.69 2.42
N ALA A 112 6.06 4.94 1.32
CA ALA A 112 5.69 3.54 1.37
C ALA A 112 6.92 2.65 1.51
N SER A 113 7.04 1.94 2.63
CA SER A 113 7.82 0.73 2.80
C SER A 113 6.91 -0.50 2.66
N SER A 114 7.33 -1.68 3.11
CA SER A 114 6.56 -2.92 2.93
C SER A 114 6.84 -3.92 4.04
N ALA A 115 5.83 -4.70 4.43
CA ALA A 115 6.00 -5.87 5.28
C ALA A 115 6.86 -6.98 4.62
N ALA A 116 7.10 -6.92 3.29
CA ALA A 116 8.05 -7.79 2.61
C ALA A 116 9.50 -7.63 3.12
N THR A 117 9.81 -6.53 3.80
CA THR A 117 11.11 -6.29 4.45
C THR A 117 11.39 -7.27 5.60
N TYR A 118 10.35 -7.80 6.25
CA TYR A 118 10.49 -8.73 7.38
C TYR A 118 10.93 -10.15 6.99
N GLY A 119 10.99 -10.44 5.69
CA GLY A 119 11.42 -11.76 5.22
C GLY A 119 10.48 -12.87 5.68
N ASP A 120 11.03 -13.89 6.31
CA ASP A 120 10.27 -15.03 6.84
C ASP A 120 9.58 -14.76 8.19
N GLY A 121 9.84 -13.58 8.78
CA GLY A 121 9.30 -13.18 10.07
C GLY A 121 10.06 -13.75 11.28
N SER A 122 11.24 -14.33 11.08
CA SER A 122 12.05 -14.92 12.17
C SER A 122 12.46 -13.92 13.25
N LEU A 123 12.54 -12.63 12.91
CA LEU A 123 12.81 -11.52 13.85
C LEU A 123 11.52 -10.84 14.35
N GLY A 124 10.35 -11.42 14.08
CA GLY A 124 9.05 -10.82 14.37
C GLY A 124 8.67 -9.72 13.37
N TYR A 125 7.51 -9.11 13.61
CA TYR A 125 6.94 -8.04 12.78
C TYR A 125 6.93 -6.70 13.56
N LEU A 126 8.08 -6.34 14.14
CA LEU A 126 8.26 -5.12 14.91
C LEU A 126 8.85 -4.01 14.03
N ASP A 127 8.29 -2.81 14.12
CA ASP A 127 8.76 -1.61 13.40
C ASP A 127 9.88 -0.86 14.16
N SER A 128 10.67 -1.61 14.94
CA SER A 128 11.87 -1.11 15.62
C SER A 128 12.96 -0.77 14.59
N HIS A 129 13.63 0.37 14.81
CA HIS A 129 14.72 0.80 13.93
C HIS A 129 15.96 -0.11 14.04
N GLU A 130 16.19 -0.72 15.20
CA GLU A 130 17.36 -1.54 15.49
C GLU A 130 17.39 -2.85 14.70
N VAL A 131 16.22 -3.36 14.28
CA VAL A 131 16.16 -4.62 13.53
C VAL A 131 16.33 -4.45 12.02
N VAL A 132 16.18 -3.23 11.49
CA VAL A 132 16.13 -2.98 10.03
C VAL A 132 17.34 -3.54 9.29
N THR A 133 18.55 -3.37 9.83
CA THR A 133 19.80 -3.88 9.23
C THR A 133 19.99 -5.39 9.39
N GLN A 134 19.17 -6.05 10.19
CA GLN A 134 19.22 -7.49 10.45
C GLN A 134 18.16 -8.27 9.64
N LEU A 135 17.16 -7.55 9.09
CA LEU A 135 16.09 -8.16 8.31
C LEU A 135 16.62 -8.84 7.04
N GLN A 136 16.01 -9.97 6.67
CA GLN A 136 16.37 -10.78 5.53
C GLN A 136 15.18 -10.91 4.57
N PRO A 137 14.93 -9.90 3.70
CA PRO A 137 13.85 -9.96 2.73
C PRO A 137 13.98 -11.15 1.76
N LEU A 138 12.88 -11.86 1.50
CA LEU A 138 12.87 -13.07 0.68
C LEU A 138 12.92 -12.83 -0.83
N ASN A 139 12.74 -11.59 -1.28
CA ASN A 139 12.74 -11.25 -2.70
C ASN A 139 13.39 -9.89 -2.95
N PRO A 140 13.79 -9.60 -4.22
CA PRO A 140 14.46 -8.35 -4.58
C PRO A 140 13.63 -7.09 -4.28
N TYR A 141 12.29 -7.16 -4.43
CA TYR A 141 11.41 -6.05 -4.05
C TYR A 141 11.51 -5.73 -2.55
N GLY A 142 11.34 -6.73 -1.68
CA GLY A 142 11.48 -6.54 -0.23
C GLY A 142 12.86 -5.97 0.14
N ARG A 143 13.91 -6.45 -0.53
CA ARG A 143 15.28 -5.94 -0.35
C ARG A 143 15.37 -4.46 -0.71
N SER A 144 14.88 -4.05 -1.89
CA SER A 144 14.93 -2.63 -2.31
C SER A 144 14.22 -1.69 -1.33
N LYS A 145 13.14 -2.15 -0.69
CA LYS A 145 12.43 -1.39 0.35
C LYS A 145 13.22 -1.33 1.66
N ASN A 146 13.81 -2.46 2.08
CA ASN A 146 14.63 -2.51 3.29
C ASN A 146 15.93 -1.70 3.15
N ASP A 147 16.54 -1.73 1.97
CA ASP A 147 17.76 -0.95 1.69
C ASP A 147 17.47 0.56 1.79
N PHE A 148 16.30 1.01 1.32
CA PHE A 148 15.89 2.40 1.52
C PHE A 148 15.60 2.72 3.00
N ASP A 149 14.89 1.85 3.73
CA ASP A 149 14.63 2.03 5.17
C ASP A 149 15.95 2.17 5.95
N ALA A 150 16.90 1.26 5.70
CA ALA A 150 18.22 1.29 6.34
C ALA A 150 19.03 2.54 5.98
N TRP A 151 19.02 2.93 4.70
CA TRP A 151 19.67 4.14 4.24
C TRP A 151 19.07 5.39 4.89
N ALA A 152 17.74 5.53 4.94
CA ALA A 152 17.06 6.68 5.53
C ALA A 152 17.35 6.82 7.04
N LEU A 153 17.41 5.70 7.76
CA LEU A 153 17.77 5.69 9.18
C LEU A 153 19.22 6.17 9.41
N ALA A 154 20.14 5.83 8.51
CA ALA A 154 21.56 6.17 8.61
C ALA A 154 21.88 7.64 8.25
N GLN A 155 20.94 8.39 7.64
CA GLN A 155 21.21 9.77 7.24
C GLN A 155 21.31 10.68 8.47
N GLU A 156 22.33 11.56 8.49
CA GLU A 156 22.47 12.61 9.50
C GLU A 156 21.41 13.71 9.31
N ARG A 157 21.21 14.12 8.04
CA ARG A 157 20.18 15.09 7.66
C ARG A 157 18.92 14.37 7.19
N LYS A 158 17.80 14.70 7.80
CA LYS A 158 16.48 14.10 7.52
C LYS A 158 15.44 15.20 7.25
N PRO A 159 14.36 14.92 6.52
CA PRO A 159 13.22 15.82 6.50
C PRO A 159 12.80 16.15 7.94
N TYR A 160 12.38 17.38 8.22
CA TYR A 160 12.03 17.79 9.60
C TYR A 160 10.91 16.93 10.22
N PHE A 161 10.11 16.31 9.37
CA PHE A 161 9.16 15.27 9.70
C PHE A 161 9.15 14.21 8.58
N TRP A 162 9.23 12.95 8.96
CA TRP A 162 9.12 11.85 8.01
C TRP A 162 8.52 10.61 8.65
N ALA A 163 7.73 9.86 7.88
CA ALA A 163 7.26 8.56 8.31
C ALA A 163 7.31 7.55 7.16
N GLY A 164 7.96 6.42 7.39
CA GLY A 164 7.99 5.29 6.47
C GLY A 164 7.04 4.20 6.95
N PHE A 165 6.09 3.79 6.11
CA PHE A 165 5.10 2.80 6.48
C PHE A 165 5.36 1.45 5.84
N LYS A 166 5.59 0.43 6.63
CA LYS A 166 5.65 -0.97 6.20
C LYS A 166 4.21 -1.46 5.98
N PHE A 167 3.74 -1.34 4.73
CA PHE A 167 2.40 -1.78 4.35
C PHE A 167 2.30 -3.29 4.39
N PHE A 168 1.27 -3.80 5.06
CA PHE A 168 0.90 -5.21 5.05
C PHE A 168 0.05 -5.53 3.80
N ASN A 169 -0.84 -6.50 3.84
CA ASN A 169 -1.58 -6.93 2.65
C ASN A 169 -2.77 -5.99 2.38
N VAL A 170 -2.53 -4.97 1.55
CA VAL A 170 -3.55 -3.98 1.20
C VAL A 170 -4.50 -4.52 0.14
N TYR A 171 -5.81 -4.29 0.32
CA TYR A 171 -6.85 -4.60 -0.65
C TYR A 171 -7.87 -3.46 -0.75
N GLY A 172 -8.63 -3.40 -1.84
CA GLY A 172 -9.68 -2.41 -2.04
C GLY A 172 -9.74 -1.83 -3.45
N PRO A 173 -10.55 -0.79 -3.68
CA PRO A 173 -10.75 -0.21 -5.00
C PRO A 173 -9.46 0.31 -5.63
N ASN A 174 -9.47 0.42 -6.97
CA ASN A 174 -8.38 0.93 -7.82
C ASN A 174 -7.20 -0.03 -8.02
N GLU A 175 -7.31 -1.31 -7.67
CA GLU A 175 -6.25 -2.31 -7.92
C GLU A 175 -6.40 -3.10 -9.23
N PHE A 176 -7.40 -2.82 -10.07
CA PHE A 176 -7.73 -3.59 -11.28
C PHE A 176 -6.56 -3.77 -12.25
N HIS A 177 -5.66 -2.79 -12.32
CA HIS A 177 -4.48 -2.78 -13.19
C HIS A 177 -3.33 -3.68 -12.71
N LYS A 178 -3.39 -4.20 -11.49
CA LYS A 178 -2.27 -4.93 -10.86
C LYS A 178 -2.08 -6.36 -11.40
N GLY A 179 -2.98 -6.88 -12.23
CA GLY A 179 -2.87 -8.23 -12.77
C GLY A 179 -2.70 -9.28 -11.67
N ARG A 180 -1.63 -10.09 -11.75
CA ARG A 180 -1.34 -11.13 -10.75
C ARG A 180 -0.98 -10.57 -9.36
N MET A 181 -0.56 -9.32 -9.26
CA MET A 181 -0.21 -8.65 -8.00
C MET A 181 -1.42 -8.00 -7.33
N ALA A 182 -2.62 -8.17 -7.86
CA ALA A 182 -3.85 -7.75 -7.21
C ALA A 182 -4.13 -8.57 -5.94
N SER A 183 -4.98 -8.05 -5.06
CA SER A 183 -5.35 -8.75 -3.82
C SER A 183 -6.04 -10.08 -4.08
N VAL A 184 -5.95 -10.98 -3.12
CA VAL A 184 -6.69 -12.25 -3.16
C VAL A 184 -8.20 -12.01 -3.15
N VAL A 185 -8.69 -10.89 -2.62
CA VAL A 185 -10.13 -10.51 -2.71
C VAL A 185 -10.55 -10.36 -4.17
N LEU A 186 -9.81 -9.59 -4.98
CA LEU A 186 -10.10 -9.42 -6.40
C LEU A 186 -9.97 -10.74 -7.17
N HIS A 187 -8.96 -11.54 -6.87
CA HIS A 187 -8.81 -12.86 -7.49
C HIS A 187 -9.95 -13.81 -7.13
N THR A 188 -10.38 -13.84 -5.86
CA THR A 188 -11.53 -14.65 -5.43
C THR A 188 -12.80 -14.21 -6.15
N PHE A 189 -13.10 -12.90 -6.15
CA PHE A 189 -14.27 -12.37 -6.83
C PHE A 189 -14.32 -12.79 -8.30
N ARG A 190 -13.22 -12.62 -9.05
CA ARG A 190 -13.13 -12.98 -10.47
C ARG A 190 -13.31 -14.48 -10.71
N GLN A 191 -12.69 -15.33 -9.88
CA GLN A 191 -12.83 -16.79 -10.00
C GLN A 191 -14.27 -17.23 -9.69
N VAL A 192 -14.86 -16.71 -8.61
CA VAL A 192 -16.25 -17.01 -8.22
C VAL A 192 -17.25 -16.51 -9.26
N GLN A 193 -17.01 -15.35 -9.85
CA GLN A 193 -17.84 -14.82 -10.94
C GLN A 193 -17.78 -15.71 -12.18
N ALA A 194 -16.60 -16.17 -12.55
CA ALA A 194 -16.37 -16.95 -13.76
C ALA A 194 -16.78 -18.43 -13.63
N THR A 195 -16.58 -19.05 -12.45
CA THR A 195 -16.68 -20.52 -12.29
C THR A 195 -17.57 -20.96 -11.12
N GLY A 196 -18.02 -20.05 -10.27
CA GLY A 196 -18.72 -20.37 -9.03
C GLY A 196 -17.83 -20.97 -7.94
N ALA A 197 -16.50 -21.01 -8.13
CA ALA A 197 -15.57 -21.64 -7.20
C ALA A 197 -14.29 -20.81 -7.02
N MET A 198 -13.57 -21.08 -5.92
CA MET A 198 -12.24 -20.52 -5.64
C MET A 198 -11.22 -21.63 -5.39
N LYS A 199 -10.00 -21.45 -5.90
CA LYS A 199 -8.85 -22.33 -5.65
C LYS A 199 -7.84 -21.60 -4.76
N LEU A 200 -7.62 -22.12 -3.54
CA LEU A 200 -6.60 -21.66 -2.62
C LEU A 200 -5.36 -22.57 -2.68
N PHE A 201 -4.23 -22.06 -2.22
CA PHE A 201 -3.02 -22.86 -2.12
C PHE A 201 -3.08 -23.80 -0.91
N ARG A 202 -2.60 -25.05 -1.12
CA ARG A 202 -2.30 -25.97 -0.04
C ARG A 202 -1.13 -25.47 0.79
N SER A 203 -1.12 -25.88 2.05
CA SER A 203 0.07 -25.75 2.87
C SER A 203 1.14 -26.77 2.44
N HIS A 204 2.40 -26.35 2.43
CA HIS A 204 3.56 -27.22 2.32
C HIS A 204 4.30 -27.35 3.65
N ARG A 205 3.67 -26.89 4.74
CA ARG A 205 4.18 -26.99 6.11
C ARG A 205 3.20 -27.77 6.97
N PRO A 206 3.67 -28.70 7.82
CA PRO A 206 2.80 -29.56 8.65
C PRO A 206 2.08 -28.78 9.77
N ASP A 207 2.59 -27.60 10.15
CA ASP A 207 2.05 -26.73 11.20
C ASP A 207 0.91 -25.82 10.70
N TYR A 208 0.60 -25.86 9.40
CA TYR A 208 -0.51 -25.10 8.82
C TYR A 208 -1.43 -26.02 8.02
N ALA A 209 -2.73 -25.95 8.25
CA ALA A 209 -3.72 -26.58 7.39
C ALA A 209 -3.85 -25.84 6.05
N ASP A 210 -4.43 -26.51 5.04
CA ASP A 210 -4.69 -25.92 3.73
C ASP A 210 -5.58 -24.66 3.84
N GLY A 211 -5.13 -23.55 3.22
CA GLY A 211 -5.81 -22.27 3.27
C GLY A 211 -5.70 -21.51 4.59
N HIS A 212 -5.01 -22.05 5.59
CA HIS A 212 -4.80 -21.43 6.90
C HIS A 212 -3.52 -20.58 7.00
N GLN A 213 -2.81 -20.39 5.90
CA GLN A 213 -1.76 -19.36 5.86
C GLN A 213 -2.39 -18.01 6.18
N THR A 214 -1.73 -17.23 7.02
CA THR A 214 -2.30 -16.03 7.65
C THR A 214 -1.63 -14.77 7.14
N ARG A 215 -2.44 -13.73 6.86
CA ARG A 215 -1.98 -12.39 6.51
C ARG A 215 -2.74 -11.34 7.30
N ASP A 216 -2.06 -10.25 7.57
CA ASP A 216 -2.71 -9.04 8.00
C ASP A 216 -3.26 -8.29 6.77
N PHE A 217 -4.56 -8.37 6.57
CA PHE A 217 -5.26 -7.69 5.49
C PHE A 217 -5.78 -6.34 5.95
N VAL A 218 -5.41 -5.27 5.25
CA VAL A 218 -5.83 -3.91 5.57
C VAL A 218 -6.55 -3.27 4.39
N HIS A 219 -7.72 -2.67 4.65
CA HIS A 219 -8.46 -1.96 3.61
C HIS A 219 -7.75 -0.65 3.25
N VAL A 220 -7.69 -0.32 1.94
CA VAL A 220 -6.95 0.84 1.44
C VAL A 220 -7.45 2.17 2.01
N GLU A 221 -8.75 2.29 2.29
CA GLU A 221 -9.32 3.49 2.91
C GLU A 221 -8.83 3.71 4.35
N ASP A 222 -8.63 2.64 5.12
CA ASP A 222 -8.09 2.72 6.47
C ASP A 222 -6.61 3.08 6.45
N LEU A 223 -5.87 2.51 5.49
CA LEU A 223 -4.49 2.89 5.22
C LEU A 223 -4.40 4.40 4.90
N CYS A 224 -5.23 4.91 3.99
CA CYS A 224 -5.26 6.35 3.67
C CYS A 224 -5.61 7.21 4.89
N SER A 225 -6.47 6.73 5.79
CA SER A 225 -6.79 7.45 7.04
C SER A 225 -5.57 7.62 7.95
N VAL A 226 -4.70 6.60 8.04
CA VAL A 226 -3.41 6.71 8.76
C VAL A 226 -2.48 7.71 8.08
N LEU A 227 -2.34 7.67 6.76
CA LEU A 227 -1.48 8.60 6.02
C LEU A 227 -1.92 10.05 6.23
N LEU A 228 -3.24 10.32 6.17
CA LEU A 228 -3.80 11.65 6.44
C LEU A 228 -3.59 12.08 7.90
N HIS A 229 -3.72 11.16 8.87
CA HIS A 229 -3.41 11.46 10.25
C HIS A 229 -1.98 11.98 10.41
N PHE A 230 -1.00 11.33 9.82
CA PHE A 230 0.40 11.76 9.88
C PHE A 230 0.68 13.05 9.10
N MET A 231 -0.07 13.33 8.05
CA MET A 231 -0.01 14.64 7.39
C MET A 231 -0.52 15.76 8.30
N HIS A 232 -1.56 15.52 9.11
CA HIS A 232 -2.12 16.51 10.01
C HIS A 232 -1.31 16.65 11.32
N HIS A 233 -0.70 15.57 11.79
CA HIS A 233 0.02 15.51 13.07
C HIS A 233 1.53 15.32 12.85
N ARG A 234 2.15 16.32 12.18
CA ARG A 234 3.58 16.36 11.83
C ARG A 234 4.46 16.69 13.04
N ILE A 235 4.43 15.85 14.05
CA ILE A 235 5.24 16.02 15.27
C ILE A 235 6.61 15.39 15.00
N PRO A 236 7.73 16.15 15.02
CA PRO A 236 9.06 15.62 14.72
C PRO A 236 9.46 14.39 15.54
N ALA A 237 9.02 14.31 16.79
CA ALA A 237 9.24 13.14 17.67
C ALA A 237 8.56 11.85 17.15
N ASN A 238 7.56 11.97 16.28
CA ASN A 238 6.88 10.85 15.62
C ASN A 238 7.54 10.48 14.29
N SER A 239 8.71 11.05 13.95
CA SER A 239 9.43 10.62 12.76
C SER A 239 10.00 9.22 12.92
N GLY A 240 9.82 8.36 11.91
CA GLY A 240 10.35 7.00 11.95
C GLY A 240 9.60 6.01 11.06
N LEU A 241 9.91 4.73 11.25
CA LEU A 241 9.23 3.62 10.58
C LEU A 241 8.03 3.15 11.39
N TYR A 242 6.97 2.75 10.72
CA TYR A 242 5.72 2.27 11.31
C TYR A 242 5.19 1.08 10.55
N ASN A 243 4.62 0.11 11.26
CA ASN A 243 3.77 -0.89 10.65
C ASN A 243 2.42 -0.28 10.26
N LEU A 244 1.89 -0.69 9.11
CA LEU A 244 0.56 -0.34 8.69
C LEU A 244 -0.17 -1.56 8.13
N GLY A 245 -0.86 -2.26 9.01
CA GLY A 245 -1.80 -3.34 8.82
C GLY A 245 -3.06 -3.08 9.62
N SER A 246 -3.92 -4.06 9.76
CA SER A 246 -5.10 -4.02 10.64
C SER A 246 -4.76 -4.39 12.10
N GLY A 247 -3.60 -5.01 12.32
CA GLY A 247 -3.19 -5.60 13.60
C GLY A 247 -3.87 -6.94 13.89
N LYS A 248 -4.46 -7.58 12.87
CA LYS A 248 -5.14 -8.88 12.99
C LYS A 248 -4.82 -9.76 11.80
N GLY A 249 -4.05 -10.81 12.04
CA GLY A 249 -3.82 -11.86 11.06
C GLY A 249 -5.07 -12.67 10.80
N ARG A 250 -5.42 -12.85 9.51
CA ARG A 250 -6.59 -13.62 9.06
C ARG A 250 -6.15 -14.62 7.99
N THR A 251 -6.82 -15.76 7.93
CA THR A 251 -6.48 -16.82 6.97
C THR A 251 -6.98 -16.46 5.55
N PHE A 252 -6.32 -17.02 4.53
CA PHE A 252 -6.86 -16.94 3.16
C PHE A 252 -8.22 -17.62 3.03
N LEU A 253 -8.50 -18.63 3.87
CA LEU A 253 -9.80 -19.27 3.94
C LEU A 253 -10.89 -18.29 4.46
N ASP A 254 -10.59 -17.49 5.50
CA ASP A 254 -11.50 -16.46 6.00
C ASP A 254 -11.78 -15.43 4.92
N LEU A 255 -10.74 -14.94 4.24
CA LEU A 255 -10.87 -13.97 3.15
C LEU A 255 -11.76 -14.51 2.02
N ALA A 256 -11.53 -15.76 1.59
CA ALA A 256 -12.32 -16.37 0.54
C ALA A 256 -13.79 -16.52 0.96
N LYS A 257 -14.05 -17.02 2.18
CA LYS A 257 -15.43 -17.15 2.72
C LYS A 257 -16.13 -15.78 2.81
N ALA A 258 -15.45 -14.76 3.31
CA ALA A 258 -16.00 -13.39 3.37
C ALA A 258 -16.35 -12.85 1.97
N THR A 259 -15.50 -13.13 0.96
CA THR A 259 -15.78 -12.73 -0.43
C THR A 259 -16.99 -13.45 -1.00
N PHE A 260 -17.13 -14.78 -0.79
CA PHE A 260 -18.33 -15.52 -1.18
C PHE A 260 -19.58 -14.93 -0.53
N HIS A 261 -19.51 -14.64 0.77
CA HIS A 261 -20.65 -14.06 1.52
C HIS A 261 -21.06 -12.70 0.95
N ALA A 262 -20.09 -11.80 0.69
CA ALA A 262 -20.33 -10.49 0.10
C ALA A 262 -20.97 -10.58 -1.31
N MET A 263 -20.66 -11.67 -2.05
CA MET A 263 -21.28 -11.99 -3.35
C MET A 263 -22.67 -12.68 -3.23
N GLY A 264 -23.16 -12.95 -2.01
CA GLY A 264 -24.42 -13.69 -1.80
C GLY A 264 -24.35 -15.15 -2.26
N LYS A 265 -23.17 -15.79 -2.18
CA LYS A 265 -22.91 -17.16 -2.65
C LYS A 265 -22.42 -18.06 -1.53
N GLU A 266 -22.79 -19.34 -1.60
CA GLU A 266 -22.23 -20.35 -0.70
C GLU A 266 -20.75 -20.64 -1.05
N PRO A 267 -19.89 -20.80 -0.05
CA PRO A 267 -18.46 -21.11 -0.27
C PRO A 267 -18.25 -22.42 -1.03
N ASN A 268 -17.59 -22.35 -2.17
CA ASN A 268 -17.13 -23.50 -2.96
C ASN A 268 -15.61 -23.35 -3.18
N ILE A 269 -14.84 -23.92 -2.25
CA ILE A 269 -13.39 -23.72 -2.16
C ILE A 269 -12.69 -25.07 -2.33
N SER A 270 -11.72 -25.13 -3.21
CA SER A 270 -10.81 -26.27 -3.40
C SER A 270 -9.37 -25.82 -3.21
N PHE A 271 -8.47 -26.80 -3.05
CA PHE A 271 -7.07 -26.53 -2.80
C PHE A 271 -6.19 -27.06 -3.93
N ILE A 272 -5.22 -26.28 -4.34
CA ILE A 272 -4.21 -26.62 -5.35
C ILE A 272 -2.82 -26.47 -4.75
N ASP A 273 -1.83 -27.13 -5.32
CA ASP A 273 -0.45 -27.01 -4.86
C ASP A 273 0.08 -25.58 -5.09
N THR A 274 0.81 -25.08 -4.12
CA THR A 274 1.52 -23.80 -4.27
C THR A 274 2.54 -23.95 -5.40
N PRO A 275 2.59 -23.01 -6.37
CA PRO A 275 3.59 -23.04 -7.44
C PRO A 275 5.02 -23.14 -6.89
N GLU A 276 5.85 -23.97 -7.53
CA GLU A 276 7.19 -24.27 -7.04
C GLU A 276 8.10 -23.03 -6.96
N ASP A 277 7.92 -22.11 -7.90
CA ASP A 277 8.72 -20.87 -7.98
C ASP A 277 8.52 -19.88 -6.83
N ILE A 278 7.46 -20.07 -6.02
CA ILE A 278 7.15 -19.19 -4.87
C ILE A 278 7.21 -19.93 -3.52
N ARG A 279 7.35 -21.27 -3.48
CA ARG A 279 7.30 -22.05 -2.22
C ARG A 279 8.32 -21.60 -1.18
N ASP A 280 9.56 -21.43 -1.60
CA ASP A 280 10.68 -21.10 -0.70
C ASP A 280 10.63 -19.66 -0.20
N THR A 281 9.87 -18.81 -0.88
CA THR A 281 9.70 -17.39 -0.54
C THR A 281 8.32 -17.07 0.04
N TYR A 282 7.51 -18.14 0.27
CA TYR A 282 6.12 -17.96 0.72
C TYR A 282 6.05 -17.75 2.23
N GLN A 283 5.63 -16.56 2.64
CA GLN A 283 5.37 -16.25 4.04
C GLN A 283 4.12 -16.99 4.52
N TYR A 284 4.18 -17.64 5.68
CA TYR A 284 3.04 -18.36 6.26
C TYR A 284 2.23 -17.53 7.26
N PHE A 285 2.86 -16.54 7.86
CA PHE A 285 2.23 -15.67 8.85
C PHE A 285 2.72 -14.24 8.68
N THR A 286 1.80 -13.27 8.73
CA THR A 286 2.11 -11.86 8.95
C THR A 286 1.03 -11.22 9.80
N GLU A 287 1.42 -10.44 10.82
CA GLU A 287 0.54 -9.63 11.65
C GLU A 287 1.30 -8.37 12.10
N ALA A 288 0.72 -7.20 11.89
CA ALA A 288 1.34 -5.94 12.26
C ALA A 288 1.25 -5.71 13.77
N ASP A 289 2.39 -5.47 14.42
CA ASP A 289 2.36 -4.81 15.73
C ASP A 289 2.06 -3.32 15.50
N LEU A 290 0.96 -2.85 16.04
CA LEU A 290 0.49 -1.47 15.91
C LEU A 290 0.79 -0.60 17.13
N THR A 291 1.55 -1.09 18.11
CA THR A 291 1.83 -0.39 19.36
C THR A 291 2.41 0.99 19.10
N LYS A 292 3.41 1.10 18.22
CA LYS A 292 4.03 2.37 17.86
C LYS A 292 3.08 3.31 17.11
N LEU A 293 2.27 2.78 16.19
CA LEU A 293 1.24 3.55 15.50
C LEU A 293 0.21 4.12 16.50
N ARG A 294 -0.24 3.33 17.45
CA ARG A 294 -1.18 3.79 18.48
C ARG A 294 -0.56 4.84 19.40
N ALA A 295 0.71 4.67 19.77
CA ALA A 295 1.45 5.64 20.57
C ALA A 295 1.66 6.99 19.85
N SER A 296 1.66 7.02 18.51
CA SER A 296 1.70 8.27 17.73
C SER A 296 0.40 9.08 17.75
N GLY A 297 -0.65 8.57 18.41
CA GLY A 297 -1.95 9.24 18.56
C GLY A 297 -3.02 8.79 17.55
N TYR A 298 -2.74 7.85 16.65
CA TYR A 298 -3.76 7.28 15.78
C TYR A 298 -4.63 6.28 16.53
N THR A 299 -5.86 6.65 16.87
CA THR A 299 -6.79 5.83 17.67
C THR A 299 -7.97 5.25 16.90
N ALA A 300 -8.19 5.68 15.64
CA ALA A 300 -9.31 5.18 14.85
C ALA A 300 -9.22 3.65 14.65
N PRO A 301 -10.36 2.94 14.73
CA PRO A 301 -10.39 1.50 14.47
C PRO A 301 -10.13 1.21 12.99
N PHE A 302 -9.55 0.05 12.71
CA PHE A 302 -9.50 -0.52 11.37
C PHE A 302 -10.78 -1.33 11.14
N ARG A 303 -11.29 -1.34 9.89
CA ARG A 303 -12.40 -2.20 9.48
C ARG A 303 -12.10 -3.67 9.77
N SER A 304 -13.13 -4.45 10.05
CA SER A 304 -13.02 -5.91 10.01
C SER A 304 -12.75 -6.36 8.56
N LEU A 305 -12.20 -7.56 8.41
CA LEU A 305 -11.97 -8.16 7.07
C LEU A 305 -13.30 -8.28 6.32
N GLU A 306 -14.35 -8.68 7.02
CA GLU A 306 -15.71 -8.87 6.51
C GLU A 306 -16.30 -7.55 6.00
N ASP A 307 -16.27 -6.48 6.82
CA ASP A 307 -16.81 -5.17 6.45
C ASP A 307 -16.04 -4.55 5.27
N GLY A 308 -14.71 -4.68 5.27
CA GLY A 308 -13.90 -4.17 4.17
C GLY A 308 -14.11 -4.92 2.86
N ILE A 309 -14.28 -6.25 2.91
CA ILE A 309 -14.59 -7.05 1.72
C ILE A 309 -16.00 -6.76 1.22
N ASP A 310 -16.96 -6.63 2.13
CA ASP A 310 -18.37 -6.30 1.77
C ASP A 310 -18.43 -4.96 1.02
N ASP A 311 -17.78 -3.93 1.56
CA ASP A 311 -17.65 -2.62 0.90
C ASP A 311 -17.00 -2.74 -0.49
N TYR A 312 -15.86 -3.42 -0.58
CA TYR A 312 -15.12 -3.55 -1.83
C TYR A 312 -15.91 -4.32 -2.90
N VAL A 313 -16.53 -5.45 -2.52
CA VAL A 313 -17.31 -6.28 -3.46
C VAL A 313 -18.54 -5.53 -3.94
N LYS A 314 -19.36 -4.98 -3.05
CA LYS A 314 -20.65 -4.39 -3.40
C LYS A 314 -20.52 -3.05 -4.12
N ASN A 315 -19.60 -2.21 -3.66
CA ASN A 315 -19.51 -0.83 -4.14
C ASN A 315 -18.55 -0.65 -5.32
N HIS A 316 -17.63 -1.62 -5.57
CA HIS A 316 -16.60 -1.48 -6.59
C HIS A 316 -16.46 -2.68 -7.52
N LEU A 317 -16.44 -3.93 -7.00
CA LEU A 317 -16.19 -5.09 -7.85
C LEU A 317 -17.42 -5.45 -8.70
N VAL A 318 -18.62 -5.33 -8.14
CA VAL A 318 -19.89 -5.60 -8.87
C VAL A 318 -20.13 -4.53 -9.93
N THR A 319 -19.86 -3.27 -9.63
CA THR A 319 -20.03 -2.14 -10.56
C THR A 319 -18.89 -2.03 -11.57
N GLY A 320 -17.70 -2.56 -11.25
CA GLY A 320 -16.49 -2.38 -12.03
C GLY A 320 -15.92 -0.96 -11.96
N GLU A 321 -16.38 -0.15 -11.01
CA GLU A 321 -16.01 1.26 -10.89
C GLU A 321 -14.80 1.46 -9.99
N THR A 322 -13.93 2.38 -10.40
CA THR A 322 -12.84 2.89 -9.56
C THR A 322 -13.40 3.84 -8.49
N ARG A 323 -12.66 4.00 -7.39
CA ARG A 323 -12.95 5.00 -6.37
C ARG A 323 -12.80 6.40 -6.98
N ALA A 324 -13.87 7.16 -6.97
CA ALA A 324 -13.93 8.56 -7.41
C ALA A 324 -14.35 9.47 -6.25
N PRO A 325 -14.05 10.77 -6.28
CA PRO A 325 -14.57 11.71 -5.30
C PRO A 325 -16.10 11.65 -5.29
N ARG A 326 -16.70 11.66 -4.10
CA ARG A 326 -18.15 11.80 -3.99
C ARG A 326 -18.55 13.16 -4.52
N GLU A 327 -19.57 13.21 -5.37
CA GLU A 327 -20.17 14.49 -5.75
C GLU A 327 -20.64 15.18 -4.48
N ALA A 328 -20.28 16.46 -4.31
CA ALA A 328 -20.81 17.23 -3.20
C ALA A 328 -22.33 17.21 -3.31
N SER A 329 -23.01 16.60 -2.32
CA SER A 329 -24.45 16.57 -2.29
C SER A 329 -24.95 18.02 -2.43
N ALA A 330 -25.78 18.27 -3.44
CA ALA A 330 -26.38 19.57 -3.71
C ALA A 330 -27.45 19.97 -2.67
N GLU A 331 -27.28 19.54 -1.41
CA GLU A 331 -28.15 19.82 -0.27
C GLU A 331 -27.40 20.68 0.74
N SER A 332 -27.26 21.95 0.44
CA SER A 332 -27.23 23.05 1.42
C SER A 332 -27.14 24.39 0.65
N ALA A 333 -28.25 24.78 0.04
CA ALA A 333 -28.52 26.15 -0.33
C ALA A 333 -29.69 26.67 0.50
#